data_3f769022ad8228200806123241f7cbda
#
_entry.id   3f769022ad8228200806123241f7cbda
#
_cell.length_a   1.000
_cell.length_b   1.000
_cell.length_c   1.000
_cell.angle_alpha   90.00
_cell.angle_beta   90.00
_cell.angle_gamma   90.00
#
_symmetry.space_group_name_H-M   'P 1'
#
loop_
_entity.id
_entity.type
_entity.pdbx_description
1 polymer ?
#
loop_
_entity_poly.entity_id
_entity_poly.type
_entity_poly.pdbx_seq_one_letter_code
_entity_poly.pdbx_strand_id
1 'polypeptide(L)'
;MNRQPMDPESATTPAETETIVSGGADPAAAWRRLDAALSALEDALLAQRRQAADELQAVRRELEQARAENARLTEALNAEQARVQRLEDLTSAVSGRVDSAIGELESILEP
;
A
#
# COMPACT_ATOMS: atom_id res chain seq x y z
N MET A 1 8.10 -17.41 79.62
CA MET A 1 7.78 -17.39 79.24
C MET A 1 7.57 -17.14 78.22
N ASN A 2 7.40 -16.97 78.00
CA ASN A 2 6.98 -16.74 77.12
C ASN A 2 7.10 -16.71 76.04
N ARG A 3 7.04 -16.94 75.76
CA ARG A 3 6.98 -16.82 74.79
C ARG A 3 6.46 -16.77 73.92
N GLN A 4 6.22 -16.71 73.83
CA GLN A 4 5.67 -16.64 73.07
C GLN A 4 5.52 -16.29 72.29
N PRO A 5 5.74 -16.03 72.52
CA PRO A 5 5.35 -15.39 71.65
C PRO A 5 5.44 -15.66 70.39
N MET A 6 5.72 -16.08 70.29
CA MET A 6 5.66 -16.27 69.24
C MET A 6 4.78 -16.53 68.54
N ASP A 7 4.50 -16.72 68.62
CA ASP A 7 3.62 -17.06 68.06
C ASP A 7 2.78 -16.43 67.32
N PRO A 8 2.41 -15.81 67.51
CA PRO A 8 1.51 -15.00 66.75
C PRO A 8 1.94 -14.73 65.36
N GLU A 9 3.11 -14.44 65.20
CA GLU A 9 3.58 -14.14 63.85
C GLU A 9 3.47 -15.32 62.94
N SER A 10 3.59 -16.47 63.41
CA SER A 10 3.46 -17.61 62.55
C SER A 10 2.02 -17.78 62.09
N ALA A 11 1.06 -17.42 62.89
CA ALA A 11 -0.33 -17.52 62.52
C ALA A 11 -0.66 -16.50 61.44
N THR A 12 -0.21 -15.29 61.58
CA THR A 12 -0.52 -14.25 60.61
C THR A 12 0.20 -14.42 59.31
N THR A 13 1.41 -14.87 59.35
CA THR A 13 2.22 -15.03 58.14
C THR A 13 1.56 -15.95 57.11
N PRO A 14 1.08 -17.13 57.45
CA PRO A 14 0.42 -17.97 56.46
C PRO A 14 -0.83 -17.33 55.87
N ALA A 15 -1.61 -16.62 56.68
CA ALA A 15 -2.80 -15.96 56.17
C ALA A 15 -2.47 -14.85 55.18
N GLU A 16 -1.42 -14.09 55.48
CA GLU A 16 -0.98 -13.04 54.57
C GLU A 16 -0.49 -13.60 53.25
N THR A 17 0.26 -14.70 53.33
CA THR A 17 0.75 -15.36 52.14
C THR A 17 -0.37 -15.89 51.29
N GLU A 18 -1.38 -16.50 51.86
CA GLU A 18 -2.55 -16.98 51.14
C GLU A 18 -3.30 -15.85 50.45
N THR A 19 -3.44 -14.73 51.14
CA THR A 19 -4.12 -13.58 50.59
C THR A 19 -3.38 -13.03 49.39
N ILE A 20 -2.07 -12.89 49.50
CA ILE A 20 -1.23 -12.40 48.39
C ILE A 20 -1.29 -13.37 47.21
N VAL A 21 -1.13 -14.63 47.47
CA VAL A 21 -1.18 -15.66 46.41
C VAL A 21 -2.56 -15.72 45.73
N SER A 22 -3.61 -15.69 46.50
CA SER A 22 -4.95 -15.69 45.96
C SER A 22 -5.24 -14.45 45.13
N GLY A 23 -4.84 -13.29 45.63
CA GLY A 23 -5.03 -12.03 44.93
C GLY A 23 -4.26 -11.94 43.64
N GLY A 24 -3.03 -12.45 43.65
CA GLY A 24 -2.17 -12.38 42.48
C GLY A 24 -2.17 -13.61 41.60
N ALA A 25 -2.60 -14.74 42.17
CA ALA A 25 -2.45 -16.02 41.52
C ALA A 25 -3.71 -16.87 41.53
N ASP A 26 -4.88 -16.26 41.50
CA ASP A 26 -6.11 -17.00 41.32
C ASP A 26 -6.05 -17.70 39.95
N PRO A 27 -5.95 -19.03 39.89
CA PRO A 27 -5.74 -19.72 38.62
C PRO A 27 -6.86 -19.47 37.62
N ALA A 28 -8.09 -19.45 38.07
CA ALA A 28 -9.21 -19.25 37.18
C ALA A 28 -9.22 -17.85 36.59
N ALA A 29 -8.95 -16.85 37.42
CA ALA A 29 -8.87 -15.46 36.94
C ALA A 29 -7.67 -15.25 36.04
N ALA A 30 -6.52 -15.86 36.37
CA ALA A 30 -5.33 -15.78 35.56
C ALA A 30 -5.58 -16.41 34.18
N TRP A 31 -6.19 -17.56 34.14
CA TRP A 31 -6.53 -18.23 32.89
C TRP A 31 -7.49 -17.40 32.04
N ARG A 32 -8.51 -16.81 32.69
CA ARG A 32 -9.45 -15.97 31.95
C ARG A 32 -8.79 -14.74 31.35
N ARG A 33 -7.86 -14.13 32.12
CA ARG A 33 -7.11 -12.98 31.61
C ARG A 33 -6.20 -13.38 30.46
N LEU A 34 -5.52 -14.50 30.58
CA LEU A 34 -4.66 -15.00 29.51
C LEU A 34 -5.49 -15.31 28.27
N ASP A 35 -6.61 -15.97 28.45
CA ASP A 35 -7.50 -16.32 27.35
C ASP A 35 -8.01 -15.07 26.65
N ALA A 36 -8.43 -14.07 27.42
CA ALA A 36 -8.89 -12.80 26.88
C ALA A 36 -7.77 -12.09 26.12
N ALA A 37 -6.57 -12.11 26.66
CA ALA A 37 -5.41 -11.49 26.00
C ALA A 37 -5.06 -12.21 24.70
N LEU A 38 -5.10 -13.53 24.70
CA LEU A 38 -4.84 -14.32 23.49
C LEU A 38 -5.91 -14.07 22.43
N SER A 39 -7.18 -14.03 22.83
CA SER A 39 -8.26 -13.72 21.90
C SER A 39 -8.12 -12.34 21.31
N ALA A 40 -7.77 -11.35 22.13
CA ALA A 40 -7.54 -9.99 21.65
C ALA A 40 -6.38 -9.94 20.67
N LEU A 41 -5.31 -10.68 20.95
CA LEU A 41 -4.16 -10.74 20.06
C LEU A 41 -4.52 -11.41 18.73
N GLU A 42 -5.27 -12.51 18.78
CA GLU A 42 -5.73 -13.20 17.59
C GLU A 42 -6.60 -12.27 16.73
N ASP A 43 -7.52 -11.54 17.36
CA ASP A 43 -8.39 -10.60 16.65
C ASP A 43 -7.56 -9.49 16.02
N ALA A 44 -6.57 -8.97 16.74
CA ALA A 44 -5.69 -7.92 16.23
C ALA A 44 -4.88 -8.41 15.04
N LEU A 45 -4.37 -9.64 15.11
CA LEU A 45 -3.61 -10.23 14.00
C LEU A 45 -4.49 -10.45 12.77
N LEU A 46 -5.72 -10.93 12.99
CA LEU A 46 -6.66 -11.12 11.89
C LEU A 46 -7.03 -9.79 11.24
N ALA A 47 -7.27 -8.77 12.05
CA ALA A 47 -7.57 -7.43 11.54
C ALA A 47 -6.39 -6.88 10.75
N GLN A 48 -5.17 -7.06 11.26
CA GLN A 48 -3.96 -6.61 10.58
C GLN A 48 -3.77 -7.32 9.24
N ARG A 49 -4.03 -8.63 9.21
CA ARG A 49 -3.93 -9.40 7.97
C ARG A 49 -4.95 -8.95 6.93
N ARG A 50 -6.18 -8.66 7.37
CA ARG A 50 -7.22 -8.14 6.48
C ARG A 50 -6.81 -6.80 5.92
N GLN A 51 -6.31 -5.93 6.77
CA GLN A 51 -5.87 -4.60 6.34
C GLN A 51 -4.74 -4.72 5.32
N ALA A 52 -3.75 -5.59 5.58
CA ALA A 52 -2.65 -5.80 4.66
C ALA A 52 -3.14 -6.37 3.32
N ALA A 53 -4.10 -7.29 3.37
CA ALA A 53 -4.68 -7.85 2.15
C ALA A 53 -5.44 -6.80 1.35
N ASP A 54 -6.20 -5.94 2.04
CA ASP A 54 -6.95 -4.86 1.40
C ASP A 54 -6.00 -3.84 0.77
N GLU A 55 -4.93 -3.49 1.48
CA GLU A 55 -3.92 -2.57 0.96
C GLU A 55 -3.23 -3.15 -0.27
N LEU A 56 -2.89 -4.43 -0.21
CA LEU A 56 -2.26 -5.11 -1.35
C LEU A 56 -3.20 -5.13 -2.56
N GLN A 57 -4.47 -5.39 -2.32
CA GLN A 57 -5.45 -5.39 -3.39
C GLN A 57 -5.63 -4.01 -3.99
N ALA A 58 -5.63 -2.96 -3.16
CA ALA A 58 -5.72 -1.59 -3.62
C ALA A 58 -4.50 -1.22 -4.48
N VAL A 59 -3.31 -1.58 -4.03
CA VAL A 59 -2.07 -1.34 -4.79
C VAL A 59 -2.09 -2.07 -6.13
N ARG A 60 -2.58 -3.30 -6.14
CA ARG A 60 -2.70 -4.07 -7.38
C ARG A 60 -3.64 -3.40 -8.37
N ARG A 61 -4.75 -2.88 -7.88
CA ARG A 61 -5.69 -2.14 -8.73
C ARG A 61 -5.05 -0.89 -9.31
N GLU A 62 -4.33 -0.15 -8.47
CA GLU A 62 -3.62 1.05 -8.93
C GLU A 62 -2.57 0.70 -9.97
N LEU A 63 -1.85 -0.41 -9.77
CA LEU A 63 -0.86 -0.86 -10.72
C LEU A 63 -1.50 -1.23 -12.06
N GLU A 64 -2.62 -1.95 -12.03
CA GLU A 64 -3.35 -2.29 -13.24
C GLU A 64 -3.86 -1.06 -13.98
N GLN A 65 -4.38 -0.10 -13.24
CA GLN A 65 -4.85 1.16 -13.82
C GLN A 65 -3.68 1.94 -14.44
N ALA A 66 -2.54 1.98 -13.75
CA ALA A 66 -1.37 2.67 -14.26
C ALA A 66 -0.84 2.00 -15.53
N ARG A 67 -0.84 0.68 -15.56
CA ARG A 67 -0.43 -0.08 -16.74
C ARG A 67 -1.35 0.16 -17.92
N ALA A 68 -2.66 0.17 -17.67
CA ALA A 68 -3.63 0.44 -18.71
C ALA A 68 -3.47 1.85 -19.24
N GLU A 69 -3.26 2.81 -18.35
CA GLU A 69 -3.04 4.20 -18.75
C GLU A 69 -1.75 4.35 -19.54
N ASN A 70 -0.68 3.67 -19.14
CA ASN A 70 0.58 3.69 -19.88
C ASN A 70 0.41 3.10 -21.28
N ALA A 71 -0.32 2.01 -21.39
CA ALA A 71 -0.59 1.41 -22.70
C ALA A 71 -1.38 2.37 -23.57
N ARG A 72 -2.39 3.03 -23.02
CA ARG A 72 -3.20 4.00 -23.73
C ARG A 72 -2.36 5.18 -24.19
N LEU A 73 -1.50 5.69 -23.30
CA LEU A 73 -0.63 6.82 -23.63
C LEU A 73 0.39 6.44 -24.69
N THR A 74 0.93 5.23 -24.63
CA THR A 74 1.89 4.74 -25.64
C THR A 74 1.21 4.66 -27.02
N GLU A 75 -0.01 4.14 -27.05
CA GLU A 75 -0.76 4.09 -28.31
C GLU A 75 -1.05 5.49 -28.84
N ALA A 76 -1.47 6.39 -27.97
CA ALA A 76 -1.77 7.76 -28.35
C ALA A 76 -0.50 8.46 -28.88
N LEU A 77 0.63 8.23 -28.20
CA LEU A 77 1.92 8.81 -28.62
C LEU A 77 2.32 8.29 -30.00
N ASN A 78 2.21 6.98 -30.21
CA ASN A 78 2.55 6.37 -31.48
C ASN A 78 1.65 6.90 -32.62
N ALA A 79 0.37 7.04 -32.33
CA ALA A 79 -0.58 7.59 -33.29
C ALA A 79 -0.25 9.03 -33.65
N GLU A 80 0.12 9.81 -32.63
CA GLU A 80 0.45 11.21 -32.84
C GLU A 80 1.76 11.36 -33.59
N GLN A 81 2.75 10.52 -33.32
CA GLN A 81 4.01 10.50 -34.06
C GLN A 81 3.76 10.16 -35.53
N ALA A 82 2.90 9.19 -35.80
CA ALA A 82 2.56 8.83 -37.16
C ALA A 82 1.84 9.98 -37.86
N ARG A 83 0.99 10.70 -37.12
CA ARG A 83 0.31 11.87 -37.67
C ARG A 83 1.30 12.99 -38.01
N VAL A 84 2.23 13.25 -37.09
CA VAL A 84 3.27 14.26 -37.32
C VAL A 84 4.08 13.91 -38.55
N GLN A 85 4.46 12.63 -38.68
CA GLN A 85 5.23 12.18 -39.84
C GLN A 85 4.46 12.39 -41.14
N ARG A 86 3.16 12.09 -41.14
CA ARG A 86 2.33 12.32 -42.33
C ARG A 86 2.24 13.81 -42.67
N LEU A 87 2.14 14.67 -41.65
CA LEU A 87 2.10 16.11 -41.88
C LEU A 87 3.43 16.62 -42.43
N GLU A 88 4.55 16.12 -41.94
CA GLU A 88 5.87 16.47 -42.45
C GLU A 88 6.03 16.02 -43.89
N ASP A 89 5.60 14.81 -44.22
CA ASP A 89 5.66 14.30 -45.58
C ASP A 89 4.78 15.13 -46.53
N LEU A 90 3.61 15.49 -46.06
CA LEU A 90 2.70 16.33 -46.83
C LEU A 90 3.29 17.73 -47.05
N THR A 91 3.86 18.30 -45.98
CA THR A 91 4.50 19.61 -46.05
C THR A 91 5.67 19.60 -47.04
N SER A 92 6.49 18.55 -47.02
CA SER A 92 7.61 18.41 -47.97
C SER A 92 7.08 18.28 -49.39
N ALA A 93 6.02 17.51 -49.60
CA ALA A 93 5.46 17.35 -50.92
C ALA A 93 4.89 18.67 -51.47
N VAL A 94 4.20 19.42 -50.57
CA VAL A 94 3.65 20.72 -50.98
C VAL A 94 4.78 21.70 -51.29
N SER A 95 5.82 21.75 -50.45
CA SER A 95 6.97 22.59 -50.69
C SER A 95 7.64 22.28 -52.04
N GLY A 96 7.81 20.99 -52.32
CA GLY A 96 8.38 20.56 -53.58
C GLY A 96 7.55 20.98 -54.77
N ARG A 97 6.25 20.91 -54.64
CA ARG A 97 5.32 21.35 -55.71
C ARG A 97 5.40 22.86 -55.91
N VAL A 98 5.44 23.59 -54.81
CA VAL A 98 5.54 25.05 -54.87
C VAL A 98 6.87 25.44 -55.55
N ASP A 99 7.95 24.83 -55.15
CA ASP A 99 9.28 25.08 -55.74
C ASP A 99 9.31 24.77 -57.22
N SER A 100 8.71 23.65 -57.61
CA SER A 100 8.59 23.30 -59.02
C SER A 100 7.77 24.29 -59.80
N ALA A 101 6.66 24.77 -59.24
CA ALA A 101 5.80 25.76 -59.89
C ALA A 101 6.55 27.08 -60.03
N ILE A 102 7.30 27.48 -59.00
CA ILE A 102 8.13 28.70 -59.05
C ILE A 102 9.17 28.55 -60.18
N GLY A 103 9.83 27.43 -60.23
CA GLY A 103 10.82 27.15 -61.27
C GLY A 103 10.21 27.23 -62.68
N GLU A 104 9.04 26.67 -62.86
CA GLU A 104 8.33 26.73 -64.15
C GLU A 104 7.96 28.17 -64.51
N LEU A 105 7.49 28.93 -63.54
CA LEU A 105 7.16 30.36 -63.77
C LEU A 105 8.40 31.15 -64.13
N GLU A 106 9.52 30.92 -63.44
CA GLU A 106 10.80 31.60 -63.74
C GLU A 106 11.23 31.25 -65.18
N SER A 107 11.07 30.01 -65.56
CA SER A 107 11.44 29.53 -66.88
C SER A 107 10.58 30.21 -67.97
N ILE A 108 9.29 30.43 -67.69
CA ILE A 108 8.39 31.05 -68.61
C ILE A 108 8.72 32.55 -68.75
N LEU A 109 9.11 33.17 -67.65
CA LEU A 109 9.40 34.60 -67.63
C LEU A 109 10.76 34.99 -68.17
N GLU A 110 11.66 34.01 -68.31
CA GLU A 110 12.96 34.28 -68.90
C GLU A 110 12.80 34.53 -70.41
N PRO A 111 13.46 35.55 -70.89
CA PRO A 111 13.41 35.92 -72.29
C PRO A 111 14.14 34.92 -73.22
#